data_9ce5829b3543a20d12381a6606bb3b16
#
_entry.id   9ce5829b3543a20d12381a6606bb3b16
#
_cell.length_a   1.000
_cell.length_b   1.000
_cell.length_c   1.000
_cell.angle_alpha   90.00
_cell.angle_beta   90.00
_cell.angle_gamma   90.00
#
_symmetry.space_group_name_H-M   'P 1'
#
loop_
_entity.id
_entity.type
_entity.pdbx_description
1 polymer ?
#
loop_
_entity_poly.entity_id
_entity_poly.type
_entity_poly.pdbx_seq_one_letter_code
_entity_poly.pdbx_strand_id
1 'polypeptide(L)'
;MAVKNYKKGADTKLSANFRVSEFDCNGVGCCAETKIDDKLVAYLQKIRDHFGASVTLASGYRCQTHNAKVANAASKSRHIYGMAADIKVKGVAPAEVAKYAESIGVLGIGLYDSDADGHFVHIDTRETKSFWLGHAQKKCQSFGGALVKTVQVQLPQLQMGDRGDGVKALQKLLGVSADGVFGAATDTALRNAQKAAGLTVDGICGAKTWSKLLGGA
;
A
#
# COMPACT_ATOMS: atom_id res chain seq x y z
N MET A 1 -20.21 -11.27 14.92
CA MET A 1 -20.56 -10.12 14.08
C MET A 1 -21.30 -10.68 12.87
N ALA A 2 -22.28 -9.97 12.34
CA ALA A 2 -23.18 -10.52 11.37
C ALA A 2 -23.25 -9.62 10.11
N VAL A 3 -23.47 -10.25 8.97
CA VAL A 3 -23.82 -9.55 7.74
C VAL A 3 -25.29 -9.13 7.82
N LYS A 4 -25.55 -7.85 7.62
CA LYS A 4 -26.89 -7.26 7.64
C LYS A 4 -27.31 -6.86 6.23
N ASN A 5 -28.63 -6.93 5.98
CA ASN A 5 -29.23 -6.49 4.74
C ASN A 5 -29.87 -5.10 4.93
N TYR A 6 -29.63 -4.23 3.97
CA TYR A 6 -30.20 -2.88 3.93
C TYR A 6 -30.85 -2.64 2.58
N LYS A 7 -31.80 -1.72 2.54
CA LYS A 7 -32.32 -1.22 1.26
C LYS A 7 -31.22 -0.43 0.56
N LYS A 8 -30.99 -0.67 -0.73
CA LYS A 8 -30.05 0.11 -1.53
C LYS A 8 -30.41 1.60 -1.50
N GLY A 9 -29.42 2.47 -1.37
CA GLY A 9 -29.63 3.92 -1.23
C GLY A 9 -30.03 4.37 0.17
N ALA A 10 -30.07 3.48 1.17
CA ALA A 10 -30.39 3.88 2.53
C ALA A 10 -29.28 4.80 3.10
N ASP A 11 -29.70 5.90 3.73
CA ASP A 11 -28.81 6.85 4.41
C ASP A 11 -28.59 6.48 5.89
N THR A 12 -28.66 5.19 6.20
CA THR A 12 -28.45 4.69 7.56
C THR A 12 -26.99 4.81 7.95
N LYS A 13 -26.71 5.44 9.08
CA LYS A 13 -25.39 5.57 9.65
C LYS A 13 -24.93 4.23 10.24
N LEU A 14 -23.77 3.76 9.82
CA LEU A 14 -23.15 2.51 10.26
C LEU A 14 -22.08 2.73 11.34
N SER A 15 -21.36 3.84 11.23
CA SER A 15 -20.32 4.26 12.18
C SER A 15 -20.17 5.78 12.17
N ALA A 16 -19.16 6.33 12.84
CA ALA A 16 -18.94 7.77 12.86
C ALA A 16 -18.83 8.39 11.45
N ASN A 17 -18.20 7.67 10.51
CA ASN A 17 -17.87 8.19 9.19
C ASN A 17 -18.48 7.43 8.00
N PHE A 18 -19.18 6.32 8.24
CA PHE A 18 -19.69 5.47 7.16
C PHE A 18 -21.22 5.32 7.21
N ARG A 19 -21.83 5.30 6.00
CA ARG A 19 -23.25 5.09 5.76
C ARG A 19 -23.49 3.94 4.81
N VAL A 20 -24.69 3.35 4.82
CA VAL A 20 -25.08 2.22 3.97
C VAL A 20 -24.86 2.53 2.50
N SER A 21 -25.25 3.71 2.03
CA SER A 21 -25.17 4.11 0.62
C SER A 21 -23.76 4.05 0.02
N GLU A 22 -22.72 4.19 0.86
CA GLU A 22 -21.32 4.08 0.40
C GLU A 22 -20.93 2.63 0.02
N PHE A 23 -21.66 1.64 0.52
CA PHE A 23 -21.43 0.22 0.25
C PHE A 23 -22.27 -0.32 -0.90
N ASP A 24 -23.11 0.48 -1.50
CA ASP A 24 -24.05 0.05 -2.51
C ASP A 24 -23.36 -0.57 -3.72
N CYS A 25 -24.06 -1.53 -4.31
CA CYS A 25 -23.64 -2.13 -5.56
C CYS A 25 -23.65 -1.10 -6.68
N ASN A 26 -22.52 -0.89 -7.35
CA ASN A 26 -22.36 0.06 -8.46
C ASN A 26 -23.06 -0.37 -9.76
N GLY A 27 -23.60 -1.61 -9.82
CA GLY A 27 -24.36 -2.09 -10.98
C GLY A 27 -25.70 -1.36 -11.12
N VAL A 28 -25.99 -0.89 -12.33
CA VAL A 28 -27.25 -0.21 -12.63
C VAL A 28 -28.39 -1.22 -12.65
N GLY A 29 -29.45 -0.97 -11.85
CA GLY A 29 -30.68 -1.77 -11.84
C GLY A 29 -30.53 -3.25 -11.48
N CYS A 30 -29.39 -3.66 -10.92
CA CYS A 30 -29.05 -5.08 -10.74
C CYS A 30 -29.50 -5.66 -9.39
N CYS A 31 -29.81 -4.85 -8.39
CA CYS A 31 -30.27 -5.26 -7.06
C CYS A 31 -30.95 -4.12 -6.31
N ALA A 32 -31.81 -4.48 -5.35
CA ALA A 32 -32.52 -3.53 -4.48
C ALA A 32 -31.95 -3.48 -3.05
N GLU A 33 -31.02 -4.36 -2.74
CA GLU A 33 -30.46 -4.52 -1.39
C GLU A 33 -28.95 -4.36 -1.41
N THR A 34 -28.40 -3.98 -0.25
CA THR A 34 -26.97 -3.90 0.05
C THR A 34 -26.68 -4.75 1.27
N LYS A 35 -25.68 -5.63 1.19
CA LYS A 35 -25.21 -6.47 2.30
C LYS A 35 -23.94 -5.86 2.89
N ILE A 36 -23.84 -5.81 4.22
CA ILE A 36 -22.71 -5.21 4.90
C ILE A 36 -22.39 -6.02 6.17
N ASP A 37 -21.13 -6.41 6.30
CA ASP A 37 -20.60 -7.03 7.52
C ASP A 37 -20.18 -5.94 8.52
N ASP A 38 -20.72 -6.00 9.75
CA ASP A 38 -20.37 -5.07 10.83
C ASP A 38 -18.86 -5.05 11.13
N LYS A 39 -18.17 -6.19 10.95
CA LYS A 39 -16.71 -6.28 11.13
C LYS A 39 -15.95 -5.49 10.08
N LEU A 40 -16.44 -5.48 8.83
CA LEU A 40 -15.87 -4.67 7.75
C LEU A 40 -15.96 -3.19 8.08
N VAL A 41 -17.13 -2.74 8.55
CA VAL A 41 -17.34 -1.33 8.96
C VAL A 41 -16.40 -0.94 10.10
N ALA A 42 -16.20 -1.84 11.08
CA ALA A 42 -15.27 -1.59 12.18
C ALA A 42 -13.81 -1.46 11.72
N TYR A 43 -13.37 -2.27 10.74
CA TYR A 43 -12.05 -2.11 10.15
C TYR A 43 -11.89 -0.80 9.39
N LEU A 44 -12.89 -0.44 8.58
CA LEU A 44 -12.90 0.81 7.83
C LEU A 44 -12.84 2.03 8.75
N GLN A 45 -13.60 2.01 9.86
CA GLN A 45 -13.57 3.09 10.84
C GLN A 45 -12.18 3.22 11.49
N LYS A 46 -11.54 2.11 11.88
CA LYS A 46 -10.17 2.13 12.42
C LYS A 46 -9.17 2.71 11.43
N ILE A 47 -9.28 2.35 10.14
CA ILE A 47 -8.42 2.89 9.07
C ILE A 47 -8.65 4.40 8.93
N ARG A 48 -9.91 4.85 8.94
CA ARG A 48 -10.30 6.26 8.88
C ARG A 48 -9.72 7.06 10.04
N ASP A 49 -9.84 6.53 11.26
CA ASP A 49 -9.38 7.18 12.48
C ASP A 49 -7.84 7.27 12.55
N HIS A 50 -7.16 6.19 12.16
CA HIS A 50 -5.69 6.12 12.18
C HIS A 50 -5.05 7.16 11.24
N PHE A 51 -5.53 7.26 10.01
CA PHE A 51 -4.95 8.18 9.03
C PHE A 51 -5.52 9.61 9.12
N GLY A 52 -6.59 9.83 9.87
CA GLY A 52 -7.25 11.13 9.94
C GLY A 52 -7.75 11.65 8.58
N ALA A 53 -7.81 10.79 7.56
CA ALA A 53 -8.06 11.14 6.16
C ALA A 53 -9.32 10.44 5.62
N SER A 54 -10.01 11.02 4.63
CA SER A 54 -11.21 10.40 4.05
C SER A 54 -10.89 9.04 3.41
N VAL A 55 -11.74 8.06 3.71
CA VAL A 55 -11.73 6.74 3.09
C VAL A 55 -12.87 6.68 2.09
N THR A 56 -12.57 6.44 0.83
CA THR A 56 -13.56 6.29 -0.24
C THR A 56 -13.65 4.82 -0.63
N LEU A 57 -14.86 4.29 -0.71
CA LEU A 57 -15.11 2.95 -1.22
C LEU A 57 -15.24 3.02 -2.75
N ALA A 58 -14.23 2.50 -3.46
CA ALA A 58 -14.29 2.32 -4.91
C ALA A 58 -15.27 1.18 -5.28
N SER A 59 -15.41 0.17 -4.40
CA SER A 59 -16.37 -0.92 -4.50
C SER A 59 -16.69 -1.46 -3.12
N GLY A 60 -17.97 -1.50 -2.77
CA GLY A 60 -18.49 -2.17 -1.57
C GLY A 60 -19.15 -3.50 -1.92
N TYR A 61 -20.42 -3.66 -1.57
CA TYR A 61 -21.23 -4.81 -1.96
C TYR A 61 -21.35 -4.92 -3.50
N ARG A 62 -21.29 -6.11 -4.02
CA ARG A 62 -21.58 -6.45 -5.43
C ARG A 62 -22.60 -7.58 -5.48
N CYS A 63 -23.75 -7.35 -6.09
CA CYS A 63 -24.68 -8.45 -6.34
C CYS A 63 -24.10 -9.45 -7.34
N GLN A 64 -24.62 -10.68 -7.37
CA GLN A 64 -24.14 -11.75 -8.23
C GLN A 64 -24.10 -11.32 -9.71
N THR A 65 -25.17 -10.67 -10.18
CA THR A 65 -25.29 -10.20 -11.58
C THR A 65 -24.22 -9.15 -11.93
N HIS A 66 -23.92 -8.22 -11.02
CA HIS A 66 -22.87 -7.24 -11.25
C HIS A 66 -21.49 -7.90 -11.19
N ASN A 67 -21.24 -8.76 -10.19
CA ASN A 67 -19.96 -9.44 -10.05
C ASN A 67 -19.58 -10.27 -11.28
N ALA A 68 -20.55 -10.91 -11.93
CA ALA A 68 -20.33 -11.67 -13.17
C ALA A 68 -19.84 -10.79 -14.36
N LYS A 69 -20.05 -9.48 -14.29
CA LYS A 69 -19.63 -8.52 -15.32
C LYS A 69 -18.30 -7.83 -15.01
N VAL A 70 -17.78 -8.00 -13.80
CA VAL A 70 -16.50 -7.39 -13.39
C VAL A 70 -15.36 -8.28 -13.88
N ALA A 71 -14.46 -7.70 -14.67
CA ALA A 71 -13.30 -8.40 -15.20
C ALA A 71 -12.45 -8.98 -14.06
N ASN A 72 -12.02 -10.24 -14.22
CA ASN A 72 -11.19 -10.97 -13.26
C ASN A 72 -11.80 -11.15 -11.84
N ALA A 73 -13.10 -10.88 -11.66
CA ALA A 73 -13.75 -11.09 -10.38
C ALA A 73 -13.93 -12.60 -10.11
N ALA A 74 -13.53 -13.03 -8.91
CA ALA A 74 -13.79 -14.41 -8.47
C ALA A 74 -15.30 -14.67 -8.37
N SER A 75 -15.77 -15.86 -8.79
CA SER A 75 -17.18 -16.26 -8.70
C SER A 75 -17.72 -16.30 -7.27
N LYS A 76 -16.83 -16.55 -6.29
CA LYS A 76 -17.10 -16.52 -4.85
C LYS A 76 -16.45 -15.30 -4.17
N SER A 77 -16.48 -14.15 -4.83
CA SER A 77 -15.92 -12.91 -4.30
C SER A 77 -16.56 -12.53 -2.97
N ARG A 78 -15.77 -12.06 -2.00
CA ARG A 78 -16.28 -11.59 -0.70
C ARG A 78 -17.18 -10.35 -0.82
N HIS A 79 -17.08 -9.59 -1.90
CA HIS A 79 -18.01 -8.50 -2.20
C HIS A 79 -19.46 -8.98 -2.34
N ILE A 80 -19.70 -10.20 -2.88
CA ILE A 80 -21.05 -10.76 -3.04
C ILE A 80 -21.74 -11.01 -1.69
N TYR A 81 -20.94 -11.25 -0.67
CA TYR A 81 -21.44 -11.53 0.67
C TYR A 81 -21.48 -10.25 1.55
N GLY A 82 -21.12 -9.07 1.03
CA GLY A 82 -21.03 -7.84 1.81
C GLY A 82 -19.86 -7.82 2.80
N MET A 83 -18.87 -8.65 2.58
CA MET A 83 -17.73 -8.89 3.47
C MET A 83 -16.43 -8.26 2.97
N ALA A 84 -16.47 -7.45 1.91
CA ALA A 84 -15.29 -6.83 1.30
C ALA A 84 -15.54 -5.40 0.84
N ALA A 85 -14.47 -4.61 0.82
CA ALA A 85 -14.43 -3.29 0.22
C ALA A 85 -13.08 -3.07 -0.48
N ASP A 86 -13.13 -2.37 -1.62
CA ASP A 86 -11.98 -1.81 -2.31
C ASP A 86 -11.91 -0.32 -1.93
N ILE A 87 -10.83 0.11 -1.27
CA ILE A 87 -10.76 1.42 -0.63
C ILE A 87 -9.57 2.24 -1.09
N LYS A 88 -9.77 3.57 -1.08
CA LYS A 88 -8.72 4.57 -1.23
C LYS A 88 -8.75 5.50 -0.02
N VAL A 89 -7.58 5.81 0.53
CA VAL A 89 -7.42 6.78 1.62
C VAL A 89 -6.77 8.03 1.05
N LYS A 90 -7.41 9.18 1.23
CA LYS A 90 -6.95 10.44 0.64
C LYS A 90 -5.54 10.79 1.12
N GLY A 91 -4.60 10.94 0.17
CA GLY A 91 -3.21 11.35 0.46
C GLY A 91 -2.35 10.27 1.11
N VAL A 92 -2.82 9.01 1.19
CA VAL A 92 -2.06 7.89 1.77
C VAL A 92 -1.78 6.85 0.69
N ALA A 93 -0.54 6.41 0.58
CA ALA A 93 -0.16 5.36 -0.35
C ALA A 93 -0.89 4.04 -0.03
N PRO A 94 -1.40 3.29 -1.03
CA PRO A 94 -2.09 2.01 -0.83
C PRO A 94 -1.28 1.03 0.03
N ALA A 95 0.03 1.03 -0.14
CA ALA A 95 0.96 0.23 0.62
C ALA A 95 0.88 0.48 2.13
N GLU A 96 0.82 1.73 2.58
CA GLU A 96 0.69 2.08 4.00
C GLU A 96 -0.69 1.69 4.56
N VAL A 97 -1.73 1.82 3.73
CA VAL A 97 -3.08 1.36 4.09
C VAL A 97 -3.10 -0.17 4.28
N ALA A 98 -2.50 -0.94 3.38
CA ALA A 98 -2.43 -2.40 3.48
C ALA A 98 -1.65 -2.85 4.73
N LYS A 99 -0.52 -2.20 5.03
CA LYS A 99 0.29 -2.44 6.22
C LYS A 99 -0.49 -2.19 7.52
N TYR A 100 -1.19 -1.06 7.59
CA TYR A 100 -2.02 -0.77 8.75
C TYR A 100 -3.20 -1.76 8.87
N ALA A 101 -3.88 -2.09 7.76
CA ALA A 101 -4.95 -3.08 7.77
C ALA A 101 -4.47 -4.44 8.31
N GLU A 102 -3.27 -4.89 7.93
CA GLU A 102 -2.66 -6.10 8.49
C GLU A 102 -2.44 -5.96 10.01
N SER A 103 -1.91 -4.84 10.48
CA SER A 103 -1.59 -4.60 11.89
C SER A 103 -2.83 -4.64 12.80
N ILE A 104 -4.01 -4.29 12.29
CA ILE A 104 -5.29 -4.34 13.02
C ILE A 104 -6.04 -5.67 12.87
N GLY A 105 -5.41 -6.67 12.23
CA GLY A 105 -5.93 -8.04 12.14
C GLY A 105 -6.89 -8.30 10.97
N VAL A 106 -6.84 -7.51 9.89
CA VAL A 106 -7.52 -7.86 8.63
C VAL A 106 -6.83 -9.06 8.01
N LEU A 107 -7.59 -10.11 7.69
CA LEU A 107 -7.06 -11.37 7.17
C LEU A 107 -7.15 -11.52 5.65
N GLY A 108 -7.98 -10.74 4.98
CA GLY A 108 -8.05 -10.67 3.52
C GLY A 108 -7.58 -9.30 3.03
N ILE A 109 -6.40 -9.21 2.41
CA ILE A 109 -5.86 -7.95 1.92
C ILE A 109 -5.29 -8.13 0.52
N GLY A 110 -5.72 -7.28 -0.41
CA GLY A 110 -5.15 -7.15 -1.76
C GLY A 110 -4.57 -5.76 -1.96
N LEU A 111 -3.29 -5.67 -2.30
CA LEU A 111 -2.64 -4.42 -2.63
C LEU A 111 -2.60 -4.23 -4.15
N TYR A 112 -3.21 -3.15 -4.62
CA TYR A 112 -3.27 -2.73 -6.01
C TYR A 112 -2.60 -1.35 -6.11
N ASP A 113 -1.29 -1.35 -6.36
CA ASP A 113 -0.45 -0.16 -6.23
C ASP A 113 0.34 0.14 -7.51
N SER A 114 -0.34 0.05 -8.66
CA SER A 114 0.18 0.48 -9.95
C SER A 114 -0.90 1.25 -10.72
N ASP A 115 -0.49 2.02 -11.73
CA ASP A 115 -1.43 2.74 -12.60
C ASP A 115 -2.41 1.77 -13.28
N ALA A 116 -1.92 0.59 -13.69
CA ALA A 116 -2.74 -0.46 -14.27
C ALA A 116 -3.73 -1.08 -13.28
N ASP A 117 -3.39 -1.10 -11.99
CA ASP A 117 -4.23 -1.65 -10.93
C ASP A 117 -5.22 -0.63 -10.35
N GLY A 118 -4.97 0.68 -10.51
CA GLY A 118 -5.87 1.76 -10.09
C GLY A 118 -5.67 2.28 -8.67
N HIS A 119 -4.57 1.97 -7.99
CA HIS A 119 -4.16 2.48 -6.67
C HIS A 119 -5.25 2.36 -5.60
N PHE A 120 -5.55 1.15 -5.16
CA PHE A 120 -6.49 0.88 -4.07
C PHE A 120 -6.06 -0.32 -3.22
N VAL A 121 -6.72 -0.51 -2.10
CA VAL A 121 -6.54 -1.68 -1.24
C VAL A 121 -7.86 -2.40 -1.12
N HIS A 122 -7.85 -3.71 -1.44
CA HIS A 122 -8.94 -4.61 -1.09
C HIS A 122 -8.79 -5.06 0.35
N ILE A 123 -9.84 -4.98 1.14
CA ILE A 123 -9.92 -5.59 2.47
C ILE A 123 -11.16 -6.46 2.58
N ASP A 124 -11.06 -7.58 3.29
CA ASP A 124 -12.21 -8.42 3.59
C ASP A 124 -12.14 -9.09 4.96
N THR A 125 -13.28 -9.60 5.43
CA THR A 125 -13.48 -10.16 6.77
C THR A 125 -13.40 -11.69 6.81
N ARG A 126 -12.65 -12.31 5.87
CA ARG A 126 -12.41 -13.76 5.90
C ARG A 126 -11.75 -14.22 7.21
N GLU A 127 -11.91 -15.48 7.52
CA GLU A 127 -11.33 -16.10 8.73
C GLU A 127 -9.93 -16.64 8.51
N THR A 128 -9.54 -16.89 7.27
CA THR A 128 -8.23 -17.45 6.91
C THR A 128 -7.39 -16.38 6.21
N LYS A 129 -6.16 -16.17 6.66
CA LYS A 129 -5.22 -15.20 6.08
C LYS A 129 -5.00 -15.45 4.58
N SER A 130 -5.18 -14.41 3.78
CA SER A 130 -4.88 -14.42 2.35
C SER A 130 -4.51 -13.00 1.90
N PHE A 131 -3.26 -12.81 1.56
CA PHE A 131 -2.72 -11.54 1.07
C PHE A 131 -2.20 -11.71 -0.34
N TRP A 132 -2.39 -10.68 -1.19
CA TRP A 132 -1.95 -10.71 -2.59
C TRP A 132 -1.64 -9.33 -3.15
N LEU A 133 -0.92 -9.32 -4.27
CA LEU A 133 -0.49 -8.13 -5.01
C LEU A 133 -1.14 -8.14 -6.40
N GLY A 134 -1.75 -7.01 -6.76
CA GLY A 134 -2.31 -6.72 -8.08
C GLY A 134 -3.37 -7.70 -8.59
N HIS A 135 -3.82 -7.46 -9.80
CA HIS A 135 -4.80 -8.31 -10.49
C HIS A 135 -4.28 -9.73 -10.77
N ALA A 136 -2.97 -9.91 -10.87
CA ALA A 136 -2.33 -11.24 -10.97
C ALA A 136 -2.48 -12.07 -9.69
N GLN A 137 -2.98 -11.49 -8.61
CA GLN A 137 -3.18 -12.12 -7.29
C GLN A 137 -1.93 -12.86 -6.76
N LYS A 138 -0.74 -12.30 -7.00
CA LYS A 138 0.51 -12.86 -6.50
C LYS A 138 0.48 -12.90 -4.98
N LYS A 139 0.49 -14.10 -4.40
CA LYS A 139 0.44 -14.29 -2.94
C LYS A 139 1.64 -13.67 -2.23
N CYS A 140 1.39 -13.04 -1.08
CA CYS A 140 2.42 -12.56 -0.17
C CYS A 140 2.08 -12.96 1.27
N GLN A 141 3.10 -13.01 2.14
CA GLN A 141 2.91 -13.46 3.52
C GLN A 141 2.57 -12.31 4.47
N SER A 142 3.06 -11.11 4.17
CA SER A 142 2.86 -9.91 5.00
C SER A 142 3.06 -8.65 4.18
N PHE A 143 2.35 -7.59 4.51
CA PHE A 143 2.60 -6.25 3.98
C PHE A 143 3.66 -5.51 4.81
N GLY A 144 3.85 -5.84 6.07
CA GLY A 144 4.96 -5.35 6.90
C GLY A 144 6.33 -5.75 6.35
N GLY A 145 6.45 -6.96 5.74
CA GLY A 145 7.65 -7.42 5.05
C GLY A 145 7.63 -7.20 3.53
N ALA A 146 6.44 -7.16 2.89
CA ALA A 146 6.30 -6.99 1.43
C ALA A 146 6.34 -5.53 0.99
N LEU A 147 6.12 -4.60 1.92
CA LEU A 147 6.21 -3.16 1.66
C LEU A 147 7.64 -2.60 1.81
N VAL A 148 8.56 -3.40 2.24
CA VAL A 148 9.86 -3.38 1.64
C VAL A 148 9.72 -4.01 0.22
N LYS A 149 8.86 -3.45 -0.69
CA LYS A 149 9.40 -3.18 -1.99
C LYS A 149 10.65 -2.38 -1.65
N THR A 150 11.74 -3.02 -1.63
CA THR A 150 12.81 -2.59 -2.46
C THR A 150 12.17 -2.26 -3.81
N VAL A 151 11.70 -1.02 -4.03
CA VAL A 151 12.20 -0.33 -5.18
C VAL A 151 13.69 -0.63 -4.99
N GLN A 152 14.20 -1.60 -5.68
CA GLN A 152 15.55 -1.54 -6.14
C GLN A 152 15.49 -0.36 -7.12
N VAL A 153 15.47 0.86 -6.56
CA VAL A 153 16.30 1.91 -7.09
C VAL A 153 17.64 1.19 -7.06
N GLN A 154 18.06 0.69 -8.19
CA GLN A 154 19.45 0.38 -8.39
C GLN A 154 20.11 1.75 -8.26
N LEU A 155 20.39 2.07 -6.98
CA LEU A 155 21.16 3.26 -6.70
C LEU A 155 22.47 3.00 -7.41
N PRO A 156 22.85 3.84 -8.38
CA PRO A 156 23.98 3.57 -9.23
C PRO A 156 25.19 3.37 -8.32
N GLN A 157 26.04 2.41 -8.66
CA GLN A 157 27.36 2.37 -8.08
C GLN A 157 28.03 3.70 -8.44
N LEU A 158 28.51 4.45 -7.43
CA LEU A 158 29.13 5.74 -7.62
C LEU A 158 30.57 5.73 -7.09
N GLN A 159 31.47 6.34 -7.84
CA GLN A 159 32.88 6.43 -7.52
C GLN A 159 33.47 7.74 -8.04
N MET A 160 34.72 8.01 -7.70
CA MET A 160 35.43 9.21 -8.16
C MET A 160 35.37 9.36 -9.68
N GLY A 161 35.01 10.55 -10.14
CA GLY A 161 34.83 10.90 -11.55
C GLY A 161 33.37 10.90 -12.01
N ASP A 162 32.46 10.22 -11.30
CA ASP A 162 31.02 10.20 -11.65
C ASP A 162 30.36 11.58 -11.48
N ARG A 163 29.26 11.78 -12.24
CA ARG A 163 28.52 13.05 -12.27
C ARG A 163 27.02 12.80 -12.33
N GLY A 164 26.23 13.78 -11.88
CA GLY A 164 24.78 13.81 -12.05
C GLY A 164 23.99 13.73 -10.74
N ASP A 165 22.67 13.47 -10.85
CA ASP A 165 21.75 13.55 -9.72
C ASP A 165 21.99 12.46 -8.67
N GLY A 166 22.47 11.29 -9.06
CA GLY A 166 22.90 10.25 -8.13
C GLY A 166 24.05 10.72 -7.21
N VAL A 167 25.02 11.46 -7.77
CA VAL A 167 26.12 12.05 -7.00
C VAL A 167 25.60 13.14 -6.07
N LYS A 168 24.70 14.02 -6.52
CA LYS A 168 24.07 15.03 -5.66
C LYS A 168 23.32 14.40 -4.48
N ALA A 169 22.60 13.30 -4.73
CA ALA A 169 21.90 12.57 -3.68
C ALA A 169 22.88 12.02 -2.63
N LEU A 170 23.97 11.40 -3.09
CA LEU A 170 25.04 10.90 -2.21
C LEU A 170 25.67 12.03 -1.39
N GLN A 171 26.03 13.14 -2.04
CA GLN A 171 26.63 14.30 -1.38
C GLN A 171 25.75 14.87 -0.28
N LYS A 172 24.43 14.96 -0.50
CA LYS A 172 23.47 15.37 0.54
C LYS A 172 23.49 14.44 1.75
N LEU A 173 23.53 13.12 1.53
CA LEU A 173 23.62 12.14 2.63
C LEU A 173 24.93 12.20 3.38
N LEU A 174 26.03 12.53 2.68
CA LEU A 174 27.36 12.70 3.27
C LEU A 174 27.57 14.08 3.94
N GLY A 175 26.61 15.01 3.79
CA GLY A 175 26.72 16.36 4.36
C GLY A 175 27.77 17.26 3.69
N VAL A 176 28.11 17.00 2.43
CA VAL A 176 29.02 17.82 1.63
C VAL A 176 28.29 18.61 0.56
N SER A 177 28.98 19.57 -0.10
CA SER A 177 28.39 20.38 -1.17
C SER A 177 27.84 19.46 -2.29
N ALA A 178 26.57 19.62 -2.63
CA ALA A 178 25.86 18.79 -3.61
C ALA A 178 25.98 19.38 -5.03
N ASP A 179 27.20 19.49 -5.54
CA ASP A 179 27.52 20.02 -6.87
C ASP A 179 27.28 18.99 -8.00
N GLY A 180 27.10 17.73 -7.64
CA GLY A 180 26.87 16.63 -8.58
C GLY A 180 28.14 16.12 -9.24
N VAL A 181 29.32 16.44 -8.72
CA VAL A 181 30.61 15.94 -9.17
C VAL A 181 31.27 15.12 -8.06
N PHE A 182 31.51 13.84 -8.31
CA PHE A 182 32.20 12.97 -7.36
C PHE A 182 33.71 13.28 -7.41
N GLY A 183 34.12 14.33 -6.73
CA GLY A 183 35.50 14.77 -6.58
C GLY A 183 36.14 14.26 -5.28
N ALA A 184 37.36 14.78 -4.99
CA ALA A 184 38.14 14.37 -3.81
C ALA A 184 37.40 14.61 -2.48
N ALA A 185 36.62 15.70 -2.37
CA ALA A 185 35.83 15.98 -1.17
C ALA A 185 34.76 14.94 -0.93
N THR A 186 34.06 14.50 -1.99
CA THR A 186 33.04 13.42 -1.94
C THR A 186 33.69 12.08 -1.61
N ASP A 187 34.82 11.73 -2.22
CA ASP A 187 35.56 10.50 -1.92
C ASP A 187 36.00 10.44 -0.45
N THR A 188 36.58 11.51 0.06
CA THR A 188 37.00 11.60 1.45
C THR A 188 35.83 11.41 2.41
N ALA A 189 34.71 12.08 2.16
CA ALA A 189 33.51 11.98 2.99
C ALA A 189 32.92 10.54 2.93
N LEU A 190 32.90 9.93 1.75
CA LEU A 190 32.41 8.56 1.57
C LEU A 190 33.28 7.54 2.33
N ARG A 191 34.60 7.63 2.22
CA ARG A 191 35.54 6.75 2.95
C ARG A 191 35.38 6.88 4.46
N ASN A 192 35.19 8.09 4.96
CA ASN A 192 34.91 8.33 6.38
C ASN A 192 33.58 7.68 6.81
N ALA A 193 32.53 7.79 6.00
CA ALA A 193 31.26 7.15 6.25
C ALA A 193 31.34 5.62 6.20
N GLN A 194 32.07 5.05 5.24
CA GLN A 194 32.33 3.60 5.16
C GLN A 194 33.05 3.09 6.40
N LYS A 195 34.08 3.83 6.85
CA LYS A 195 34.83 3.49 8.08
C LYS A 195 33.92 3.54 9.31
N ALA A 196 33.12 4.57 9.46
CA ALA A 196 32.17 4.73 10.57
C ALA A 196 31.10 3.62 10.57
N ALA A 197 30.70 3.15 9.39
CA ALA A 197 29.72 2.07 9.21
C ALA A 197 30.31 0.65 9.29
N GLY A 198 31.63 0.50 9.51
CA GLY A 198 32.33 -0.81 9.54
C GLY A 198 32.35 -1.52 8.18
N LEU A 199 32.26 -0.77 7.09
CA LEU A 199 32.32 -1.29 5.73
C LEU A 199 33.76 -1.29 5.18
N THR A 200 33.96 -1.96 4.05
CA THR A 200 35.21 -1.83 3.28
C THR A 200 35.38 -0.39 2.83
N VAL A 201 36.55 0.21 3.12
CA VAL A 201 36.85 1.61 2.80
C VAL A 201 37.47 1.69 1.40
N ASP A 202 36.65 1.47 0.37
CA ASP A 202 37.07 1.41 -1.04
C ASP A 202 36.78 2.69 -1.84
N GLY A 203 35.99 3.62 -1.27
CA GLY A 203 35.57 4.85 -1.95
C GLY A 203 34.51 4.60 -3.03
N ILE A 204 33.87 3.43 -3.01
CA ILE A 204 32.81 3.05 -3.95
C ILE A 204 31.48 3.02 -3.21
N CYS A 205 30.52 3.82 -3.61
CA CYS A 205 29.17 3.80 -3.07
C CYS A 205 28.33 2.73 -3.79
N GLY A 206 28.52 1.48 -3.42
CA GLY A 206 27.72 0.36 -3.88
C GLY A 206 26.52 0.07 -2.99
N ALA A 207 25.77 -1.01 -3.27
CA ALA A 207 24.52 -1.36 -2.58
C ALA A 207 24.64 -1.42 -1.05
N LYS A 208 25.74 -1.97 -0.51
CA LYS A 208 25.98 -2.04 0.94
C LYS A 208 26.17 -0.66 1.56
N THR A 209 26.93 0.20 0.88
CA THR A 209 27.19 1.59 1.34
C THR A 209 25.90 2.42 1.30
N TRP A 210 25.15 2.34 0.22
CA TRP A 210 23.84 2.98 0.13
C TRP A 210 22.90 2.54 1.25
N SER A 211 22.80 1.23 1.49
CA SER A 211 21.95 0.70 2.57
C SER A 211 22.29 1.31 3.92
N LYS A 212 23.57 1.39 4.27
CA LYS A 212 24.00 1.99 5.55
C LYS A 212 23.76 3.49 5.62
N LEU A 213 24.00 4.24 4.54
CA LEU A 213 23.77 5.67 4.49
C LEU A 213 22.28 6.04 4.58
N LEU A 214 21.39 5.15 4.14
CA LEU A 214 19.94 5.33 4.19
C LEU A 214 19.30 4.78 5.48
N GLY A 215 20.09 4.42 6.48
CA GLY A 215 19.59 3.93 7.77
C GLY A 215 19.22 2.46 7.81
N GLY A 216 19.67 1.65 6.85
CA GLY A 216 19.54 0.20 6.87
C GLY A 216 20.39 -0.42 8.00
N ALA A 217 19.75 -1.25 8.83
CA ALA A 217 20.41 -2.02 9.86
C ALA A 217 21.30 -3.11 9.28
#